data_61b3d2960c1626ddc117a499c71b056f
#
_entry.id   61b3d2960c1626ddc117a499c71b056f
#
_cell.length_a   1.000
_cell.length_b   1.000
_cell.length_c   1.000
_cell.angle_alpha   90.00
_cell.angle_beta   90.00
_cell.angle_gamma   90.00
#
_symmetry.space_group_name_H-M   'P 1'
#
loop_
_entity.id
_entity.type
_entity.pdbx_description
1 polymer ?
#
loop_
_entity_poly.entity_id
_entity_poly.type
_entity_poly.pdbx_seq_one_letter_code
_entity_poly.pdbx_strand_id
1 'polypeptide(L)'
;MDFNFSQDELDLRDGAREYLRDRCTPEVLRKLVEKNSADLGSWSEMIEMGLVGFLVPESAGGLGMCNTGFVLLAEEAGYVASPEPLIDVAGVAAPILALLGIDSAAEIAGGTSRVVTAHSLNPYVNQLQPTDKVLQFKDDAVSLSDASDIEVDAAESIDPLRRLSKIVSAKSIPIASGDEARHLAAKAASKGALFTAAELLGLAAAMIDMSKNYVVERKQFGVAIGTFQAVKHHLSTAFTKLEFARPVVYRAAATLSDDDEHAALHVAHAKIAAGDAAINAAEAAIQVHGGIGYTFEADLHLFMKRVWALTGLWGDRNYHINKVDRAVFDRRSKLGPATTFQSAGNAEGH
;
A
#
# COMPACT_ATOMS: atom_id res chain seq x y z
N MET A 1 -0.68 -24.05 -2.40
CA MET A 1 -0.99 -22.61 -2.53
C MET A 1 -2.14 -22.48 -3.51
N ASP A 2 -3.27 -21.92 -3.09
CA ASP A 2 -4.39 -21.58 -3.96
C ASP A 2 -4.24 -20.13 -4.44
N PHE A 3 -4.38 -19.91 -5.74
CA PHE A 3 -4.31 -18.56 -6.35
C PHE A 3 -5.68 -17.96 -6.64
N ASN A 4 -6.74 -18.65 -6.26
CA ASN A 4 -8.09 -18.14 -6.43
C ASN A 4 -8.44 -17.24 -5.25
N PHE A 5 -9.04 -16.11 -5.54
CA PHE A 5 -9.70 -15.30 -4.51
C PHE A 5 -11.07 -15.92 -4.19
N SER A 6 -11.43 -15.88 -2.92
CA SER A 6 -12.78 -16.29 -2.50
C SER A 6 -13.84 -15.30 -3.02
N GLN A 7 -15.10 -15.76 -3.06
CA GLN A 7 -16.20 -14.87 -3.48
C GLN A 7 -16.35 -13.69 -2.53
N ASP A 8 -16.17 -13.90 -1.22
CA ASP A 8 -16.26 -12.83 -0.21
C ASP A 8 -15.17 -11.77 -0.42
N GLU A 9 -13.93 -12.16 -0.75
CA GLU A 9 -12.85 -11.22 -1.08
C GLU A 9 -13.17 -10.40 -2.33
N LEU A 10 -13.77 -11.02 -3.34
CA LEU A 10 -14.17 -10.35 -4.57
C LEU A 10 -15.35 -9.40 -4.36
N ASP A 11 -16.32 -9.78 -3.57
CA ASP A 11 -17.50 -8.97 -3.26
C ASP A 11 -17.10 -7.75 -2.42
N LEU A 12 -16.22 -7.92 -1.43
CA LEU A 12 -15.68 -6.82 -0.63
C LEU A 12 -14.84 -5.85 -1.51
N ARG A 13 -14.01 -6.38 -2.40
CA ARG A 13 -13.27 -5.56 -3.38
C ARG A 13 -14.24 -4.73 -4.24
N ASP A 14 -15.28 -5.35 -4.78
CA ASP A 14 -16.20 -4.69 -5.71
C ASP A 14 -17.01 -3.60 -4.99
N GLY A 15 -17.46 -3.86 -3.76
CA GLY A 15 -18.08 -2.85 -2.91
C GLY A 15 -17.14 -1.68 -2.58
N ALA A 16 -15.89 -1.99 -2.19
CA ALA A 16 -14.87 -0.97 -1.92
C ALA A 16 -14.52 -0.16 -3.19
N ARG A 17 -14.44 -0.82 -4.36
CA ARG A 17 -14.23 -0.16 -5.66
C ARG A 17 -15.31 0.85 -5.96
N GLU A 18 -16.58 0.46 -5.86
CA GLU A 18 -17.71 1.36 -6.13
C GLU A 18 -17.66 2.56 -5.21
N TYR A 19 -17.51 2.33 -3.91
CA TYR A 19 -17.42 3.36 -2.90
C TYR A 19 -16.25 4.33 -3.13
N LEU A 20 -15.03 3.81 -3.28
CA LEU A 20 -13.82 4.62 -3.45
C LEU A 20 -13.86 5.46 -4.73
N ARG A 21 -14.38 4.92 -5.82
CA ARG A 21 -14.51 5.66 -7.11
C ARG A 21 -15.54 6.78 -7.03
N ASP A 22 -16.57 6.63 -6.23
CA ASP A 22 -17.54 7.70 -5.97
C ASP A 22 -16.96 8.80 -5.09
N ARG A 23 -16.23 8.43 -4.03
CA ARG A 23 -15.71 9.37 -3.04
C ARG A 23 -14.40 10.06 -3.45
N CYS A 24 -13.51 9.37 -4.14
CA CYS A 24 -12.16 9.87 -4.48
C CYS A 24 -12.05 10.27 -5.95
N THR A 25 -12.97 11.08 -6.46
CA THR A 25 -12.84 11.59 -7.82
C THR A 25 -11.68 12.60 -7.94
N PRO A 26 -11.06 12.74 -9.13
CA PRO A 26 -10.00 13.73 -9.34
C PRO A 26 -10.39 15.15 -8.93
N GLU A 27 -11.67 15.52 -9.11
CA GLU A 27 -12.19 16.82 -8.67
C GLU A 27 -12.16 16.97 -7.16
N VAL A 28 -12.53 15.93 -6.41
CA VAL A 28 -12.46 15.92 -4.94
C VAL A 28 -11.02 16.03 -4.49
N LEU A 29 -10.09 15.27 -5.11
CA LEU A 29 -8.67 15.32 -4.76
C LEU A 29 -8.08 16.71 -5.02
N ARG A 30 -8.41 17.39 -6.13
CA ARG A 30 -7.99 18.78 -6.37
C ARG A 30 -8.48 19.73 -5.29
N LYS A 31 -9.76 19.62 -4.90
CA LYS A 31 -10.33 20.45 -3.82
C LYS A 31 -9.63 20.23 -2.48
N LEU A 32 -9.21 19.00 -2.18
CA LEU A 32 -8.40 18.71 -0.99
C LEU A 32 -7.05 19.40 -1.03
N VAL A 33 -6.36 19.33 -2.18
CA VAL A 33 -5.08 20.02 -2.38
C VAL A 33 -5.23 21.53 -2.21
N GLU A 34 -6.25 22.15 -2.84
CA GLU A 34 -6.54 23.58 -2.71
C GLU A 34 -6.83 24.00 -1.27
N LYS A 35 -7.52 23.18 -0.50
CA LYS A 35 -7.82 23.40 0.92
C LYS A 35 -6.64 23.08 1.85
N ASN A 36 -5.53 22.62 1.29
CA ASN A 36 -4.40 22.10 2.06
C ASN A 36 -4.83 21.00 3.06
N SER A 37 -5.73 20.10 2.65
CA SER A 37 -6.28 18.98 3.43
C SER A 37 -5.97 17.67 2.76
N ALA A 38 -6.00 16.59 3.53
CA ALA A 38 -5.97 15.20 3.05
C ALA A 38 -7.12 14.38 3.67
N ASP A 39 -7.96 15.02 4.46
CA ASP A 39 -9.13 14.40 5.10
C ASP A 39 -10.31 14.41 4.11
N LEU A 40 -10.69 13.24 3.65
CA LEU A 40 -11.84 13.04 2.77
C LEU A 40 -13.17 13.14 3.53
N GLY A 41 -13.15 13.00 4.86
CA GLY A 41 -14.34 12.88 5.68
C GLY A 41 -15.09 11.56 5.52
N SER A 42 -14.43 10.56 4.92
CA SER A 42 -15.04 9.27 4.56
C SER A 42 -14.68 8.13 5.54
N TRP A 43 -13.89 8.41 6.57
CA TRP A 43 -13.39 7.39 7.48
C TRP A 43 -14.48 6.60 8.21
N SER A 44 -15.55 7.27 8.66
CA SER A 44 -16.70 6.61 9.32
C SER A 44 -17.43 5.63 8.39
N GLU A 45 -17.59 6.00 7.13
CA GLU A 45 -18.22 5.12 6.14
C GLU A 45 -17.34 3.90 5.85
N MET A 46 -16.01 4.05 5.82
CA MET A 46 -15.06 2.94 5.66
C MET A 46 -15.13 1.98 6.86
N ILE A 47 -15.37 2.49 8.07
CA ILE A 47 -15.60 1.66 9.26
C ILE A 47 -16.89 0.88 9.12
N GLU A 48 -18.00 1.53 8.75
CA GLU A 48 -19.32 0.89 8.55
C GLU A 48 -19.27 -0.21 7.51
N MET A 49 -18.44 -0.06 6.46
CA MET A 49 -18.19 -1.09 5.45
C MET A 49 -17.25 -2.21 5.92
N GLY A 50 -16.69 -2.13 7.14
CA GLY A 50 -15.74 -3.08 7.68
C GLY A 50 -14.32 -2.99 7.10
N LEU A 51 -14.03 -2.02 6.23
CA LEU A 51 -12.73 -1.90 5.55
C LEU A 51 -11.57 -1.66 6.53
N VAL A 52 -11.85 -0.95 7.63
CA VAL A 52 -10.85 -0.64 8.66
C VAL A 52 -10.55 -1.84 9.55
N GLY A 53 -11.55 -2.69 9.80
CA GLY A 53 -11.43 -3.96 10.55
C GLY A 53 -11.14 -5.18 9.69
N PHE A 54 -10.77 -5.03 8.43
CA PHE A 54 -10.65 -6.10 7.44
C PHE A 54 -9.77 -7.28 7.90
N LEU A 55 -8.58 -6.99 8.44
CA LEU A 55 -7.60 -7.97 8.91
C LEU A 55 -7.71 -8.29 10.41
N VAL A 56 -8.61 -7.65 11.14
CA VAL A 56 -8.86 -7.92 12.56
C VAL A 56 -9.68 -9.20 12.68
N PRO A 57 -9.33 -10.15 13.59
CA PRO A 57 -10.11 -11.36 13.79
C PRO A 57 -11.58 -11.07 14.17
N GLU A 58 -12.50 -11.94 13.77
CA GLU A 58 -13.92 -11.84 14.12
C GLU A 58 -14.14 -11.79 15.64
N SER A 59 -13.33 -12.55 16.40
CA SER A 59 -13.35 -12.52 17.87
C SER A 59 -13.05 -11.15 18.50
N ALA A 60 -12.41 -10.26 17.73
CA ALA A 60 -12.13 -8.87 18.09
C ALA A 60 -13.00 -7.87 17.30
N GLY A 61 -14.09 -8.33 16.70
CA GLY A 61 -15.07 -7.47 16.01
C GLY A 61 -14.68 -7.06 14.60
N GLY A 62 -13.64 -7.64 14.00
CA GLY A 62 -13.25 -7.43 12.61
C GLY A 62 -13.89 -8.44 11.65
N LEU A 63 -13.45 -8.41 10.38
CA LEU A 63 -13.92 -9.33 9.35
C LEU A 63 -13.13 -10.65 9.28
N GLY A 64 -11.99 -10.75 9.95
CA GLY A 64 -11.15 -11.96 9.94
C GLY A 64 -10.60 -12.33 8.57
N MET A 65 -10.58 -11.39 7.62
CA MET A 65 -10.13 -11.64 6.26
C MET A 65 -8.59 -11.73 6.19
N CYS A 66 -8.08 -12.25 5.07
CA CYS A 66 -6.65 -12.50 4.91
C CYS A 66 -5.94 -11.42 4.07
N ASN A 67 -4.60 -11.51 4.00
CA ASN A 67 -3.78 -10.55 3.25
C ASN A 67 -4.09 -10.58 1.74
N THR A 68 -4.56 -11.71 1.18
CA THR A 68 -4.99 -11.82 -0.23
C THR A 68 -6.18 -10.94 -0.54
N GLY A 69 -7.17 -10.87 0.34
CA GLY A 69 -8.29 -9.93 0.20
C GLY A 69 -7.85 -8.48 0.38
N PHE A 70 -6.96 -8.20 1.35
CA PHE A 70 -6.54 -6.82 1.62
C PHE A 70 -5.68 -6.23 0.48
N VAL A 71 -4.90 -7.02 -0.27
CA VAL A 71 -4.18 -6.48 -1.44
C VAL A 71 -5.13 -6.02 -2.53
N LEU A 72 -6.30 -6.65 -2.69
CA LEU A 72 -7.33 -6.20 -3.64
C LEU A 72 -7.90 -4.84 -3.21
N LEU A 73 -8.18 -4.68 -1.91
CA LEU A 73 -8.63 -3.40 -1.35
C LEU A 73 -7.58 -2.30 -1.50
N ALA A 74 -6.31 -2.60 -1.20
CA ALA A 74 -5.21 -1.66 -1.35
C ALA A 74 -4.98 -1.25 -2.82
N GLU A 75 -5.17 -2.17 -3.78
CA GLU A 75 -5.11 -1.86 -5.21
C GLU A 75 -6.23 -0.88 -5.62
N GLU A 76 -7.47 -1.07 -5.13
CA GLU A 76 -8.56 -0.13 -5.40
C GLU A 76 -8.33 1.25 -4.75
N ALA A 77 -7.79 1.31 -3.53
CA ALA A 77 -7.40 2.56 -2.88
C ALA A 77 -6.32 3.30 -3.70
N GLY A 78 -5.34 2.56 -4.24
CA GLY A 78 -4.34 3.08 -5.16
C GLY A 78 -4.93 3.58 -6.47
N TYR A 79 -5.90 2.86 -7.06
CA TYR A 79 -6.53 3.25 -8.32
C TYR A 79 -7.19 4.65 -8.26
N VAL A 80 -7.67 5.05 -7.11
CA VAL A 80 -8.25 6.38 -6.90
C VAL A 80 -7.32 7.37 -6.21
N ALA A 81 -6.07 6.98 -5.95
CA ALA A 81 -5.11 7.75 -5.15
C ALA A 81 -5.70 8.21 -3.81
N SER A 82 -6.39 7.30 -3.10
CA SER A 82 -7.05 7.62 -1.83
C SER A 82 -6.08 8.26 -0.84
N PRO A 83 -6.40 9.39 -0.23
CA PRO A 83 -5.54 10.03 0.76
C PRO A 83 -5.63 9.37 2.14
N GLU A 84 -6.69 8.59 2.42
CA GLU A 84 -6.92 7.98 3.73
C GLU A 84 -5.80 7.02 4.14
N PRO A 85 -5.39 6.99 5.43
CA PRO A 85 -4.29 6.16 5.90
C PRO A 85 -4.69 4.68 6.09
N LEU A 86 -5.44 4.11 5.13
CA LEU A 86 -6.02 2.77 5.22
C LEU A 86 -4.95 1.70 5.41
N ILE A 87 -3.82 1.78 4.70
CA ILE A 87 -2.74 0.82 4.82
C ILE A 87 -2.10 0.88 6.20
N ASP A 88 -1.81 2.08 6.70
CA ASP A 88 -1.18 2.25 8.02
C ASP A 88 -2.09 1.73 9.14
N VAL A 89 -3.38 2.05 9.10
CA VAL A 89 -4.34 1.68 10.15
C VAL A 89 -4.80 0.24 10.01
N ALA A 90 -5.48 -0.09 8.91
CA ALA A 90 -6.11 -1.40 8.71
C ALA A 90 -5.12 -2.49 8.26
N GLY A 91 -4.11 -2.11 7.47
CA GLY A 91 -3.12 -3.04 6.94
C GLY A 91 -2.00 -3.38 7.92
N VAL A 92 -1.61 -2.43 8.78
CA VAL A 92 -0.45 -2.60 9.68
C VAL A 92 -0.83 -2.53 11.15
N ALA A 93 -1.36 -1.39 11.64
CA ALA A 93 -1.58 -1.21 13.07
C ALA A 93 -2.58 -2.22 13.64
N ALA A 94 -3.76 -2.35 13.05
CA ALA A 94 -4.82 -3.21 13.54
C ALA A 94 -4.41 -4.69 13.67
N PRO A 95 -3.83 -5.34 12.63
CA PRO A 95 -3.42 -6.73 12.76
C PRO A 95 -2.22 -6.94 13.70
N ILE A 96 -1.31 -5.97 13.86
CA ILE A 96 -0.21 -6.08 14.85
C ILE A 96 -0.75 -5.99 16.28
N LEU A 97 -1.69 -5.09 16.55
CA LEU A 97 -2.32 -4.97 17.86
C LEU A 97 -3.19 -6.20 18.18
N ALA A 98 -3.85 -6.78 17.18
CA ALA A 98 -4.60 -8.02 17.33
C ALA A 98 -3.70 -9.21 17.70
N LEU A 99 -2.49 -9.31 17.13
CA LEU A 99 -1.50 -10.33 17.49
C LEU A 99 -1.05 -10.22 18.95
N LEU A 100 -1.02 -9.01 19.49
CA LEU A 100 -0.68 -8.76 20.90
C LEU A 100 -1.87 -8.94 21.87
N GLY A 101 -3.09 -9.18 21.34
CA GLY A 101 -4.30 -9.30 22.16
C GLY A 101 -4.68 -7.98 22.83
N ILE A 102 -4.35 -6.84 22.23
CA ILE A 102 -4.61 -5.50 22.76
C ILE A 102 -5.97 -5.01 22.28
N ASP A 103 -6.80 -4.51 23.19
CA ASP A 103 -8.17 -4.03 22.93
C ASP A 103 -8.25 -2.97 21.82
N SER A 104 -7.16 -2.23 21.60
CA SER A 104 -7.09 -1.23 20.52
C SER A 104 -7.31 -1.81 19.12
N ALA A 105 -7.12 -3.11 18.89
CA ALA A 105 -7.50 -3.75 17.62
C ALA A 105 -9.03 -3.76 17.43
N ALA A 106 -9.78 -4.09 18.49
CA ALA A 106 -11.25 -4.04 18.48
C ALA A 106 -11.75 -2.59 18.42
N GLU A 107 -11.08 -1.65 19.10
CA GLU A 107 -11.38 -0.22 19.04
C GLU A 107 -11.23 0.33 17.62
N ILE A 108 -10.20 -0.13 16.86
CA ILE A 108 -10.00 0.25 15.45
C ILE A 108 -11.13 -0.33 14.60
N ALA A 109 -11.43 -1.62 14.74
CA ALA A 109 -12.47 -2.27 13.95
C ALA A 109 -13.86 -1.64 14.19
N GLY A 110 -14.15 -1.27 15.44
CA GLY A 110 -15.38 -0.59 15.85
C GLY A 110 -15.38 0.93 15.63
N GLY A 111 -14.28 1.51 15.14
CA GLY A 111 -14.18 2.93 14.82
C GLY A 111 -14.06 3.88 16.00
N THR A 112 -13.82 3.39 17.21
CA THR A 112 -13.67 4.22 18.41
C THR A 112 -12.24 4.72 18.61
N SER A 113 -11.26 4.14 17.89
CA SER A 113 -9.85 4.56 17.89
C SER A 113 -9.27 4.49 16.48
N ARG A 114 -8.37 5.40 16.16
CA ARG A 114 -7.53 5.34 14.96
C ARG A 114 -6.08 5.27 15.39
N VAL A 115 -5.35 4.28 14.88
CA VAL A 115 -3.94 4.06 15.22
C VAL A 115 -3.10 4.09 13.95
N VAL A 116 -2.25 5.09 13.83
CA VAL A 116 -1.29 5.24 12.74
C VAL A 116 0.07 4.69 13.15
N THR A 117 0.97 4.46 12.19
CA THR A 117 2.24 3.78 12.44
C THR A 117 3.46 4.68 12.23
N ALA A 118 4.51 4.44 13.02
CA ALA A 118 5.85 4.96 12.78
C ALA A 118 6.87 3.82 12.88
N HIS A 119 7.65 3.61 11.82
CA HIS A 119 8.62 2.53 11.70
C HIS A 119 9.91 3.07 11.05
N SER A 120 11.06 2.44 11.28
CA SER A 120 12.32 2.87 10.65
C SER A 120 12.27 2.93 9.12
N LEU A 121 11.46 2.07 8.48
CA LEU A 121 11.20 2.07 7.04
C LEU A 121 10.01 2.95 6.61
N ASN A 122 9.28 3.52 7.57
CA ASN A 122 8.18 4.47 7.39
C ASN A 122 8.21 5.47 8.55
N PRO A 123 9.22 6.38 8.59
CA PRO A 123 9.52 7.19 9.76
C PRO A 123 8.56 8.37 9.96
N TYR A 124 7.73 8.67 8.99
CA TYR A 124 6.77 9.77 9.04
C TYR A 124 5.36 9.24 9.26
N VAL A 125 4.67 9.79 10.24
CA VAL A 125 3.25 9.52 10.48
C VAL A 125 2.42 10.32 9.47
N ASN A 126 1.50 9.63 8.79
CA ASN A 126 0.62 10.26 7.82
C ASN A 126 -0.72 10.65 8.47
N GLN A 127 -1.16 11.89 8.26
CA GLN A 127 -2.45 12.43 8.72
C GLN A 127 -2.72 12.25 10.22
N LEU A 128 -1.72 12.48 11.07
CA LEU A 128 -1.89 12.42 12.51
C LEU A 128 -2.95 13.44 12.98
N GLN A 129 -3.97 12.95 13.68
CA GLN A 129 -5.01 13.77 14.30
C GLN A 129 -4.84 13.77 15.83
N PRO A 130 -5.35 14.79 16.52
CA PRO A 130 -5.20 14.89 17.97
C PRO A 130 -5.81 13.73 18.78
N THR A 131 -6.78 13.04 18.19
CA THR A 131 -7.48 11.88 18.80
C THR A 131 -6.85 10.53 18.46
N ASP A 132 -5.81 10.51 17.62
CA ASP A 132 -5.16 9.27 17.21
C ASP A 132 -4.27 8.70 18.30
N LYS A 133 -3.96 7.42 18.13
CA LYS A 133 -2.82 6.77 18.77
C LYS A 133 -1.74 6.49 17.72
N VAL A 134 -0.50 6.37 18.15
CA VAL A 134 0.64 6.04 17.29
C VAL A 134 1.30 4.77 17.78
N LEU A 135 1.35 3.78 16.91
CA LEU A 135 2.10 2.54 17.11
C LEU A 135 3.51 2.73 16.58
N GLN A 136 4.48 2.78 17.49
CA GLN A 136 5.88 3.03 17.15
C GLN A 136 6.71 1.75 17.22
N PHE A 137 7.49 1.51 16.17
CA PHE A 137 8.50 0.44 16.10
C PHE A 137 9.89 1.08 16.13
N LYS A 138 10.49 1.13 17.28
CA LYS A 138 11.79 1.78 17.48
C LYS A 138 12.71 0.93 18.31
N ASP A 139 13.94 0.77 17.83
CA ASP A 139 14.96 -0.05 18.48
C ASP A 139 14.41 -1.47 18.76
N ASP A 140 14.54 -1.94 19.97
CA ASP A 140 14.03 -3.24 20.42
C ASP A 140 12.70 -3.13 21.18
N ALA A 141 11.88 -2.13 20.85
CA ALA A 141 10.58 -1.92 21.50
C ALA A 141 9.49 -1.60 20.48
N VAL A 142 8.28 -2.09 20.78
CA VAL A 142 7.02 -1.61 20.18
C VAL A 142 6.28 -0.86 21.27
N SER A 143 5.83 0.34 20.97
CA SER A 143 5.12 1.18 21.94
C SER A 143 3.88 1.81 21.33
N LEU A 144 2.90 2.09 22.19
CA LEU A 144 1.67 2.77 21.85
C LEU A 144 1.60 4.10 22.64
N SER A 145 1.27 5.18 21.96
CA SER A 145 1.17 6.52 22.56
C SER A 145 -0.08 7.22 22.06
N ASP A 146 -0.73 8.01 22.89
CA ASP A 146 -1.74 8.94 22.44
C ASP A 146 -1.07 10.12 21.69
N ALA A 147 -1.71 10.66 20.66
CA ALA A 147 -1.16 11.78 19.89
C ALA A 147 -0.88 13.02 20.76
N SER A 148 -1.63 13.21 21.85
CA SER A 148 -1.42 14.27 22.84
C SER A 148 -0.10 14.16 23.61
N ASP A 149 0.49 12.97 23.68
CA ASP A 149 1.77 12.69 24.33
C ASP A 149 2.97 12.69 23.39
N ILE A 150 2.73 13.09 22.12
CA ILE A 150 3.74 13.10 21.06
C ILE A 150 3.97 14.52 20.57
N GLU A 151 5.23 14.92 20.54
CA GLU A 151 5.68 16.14 19.88
C GLU A 151 6.08 15.81 18.44
N VAL A 152 5.56 16.56 17.48
CA VAL A 152 5.80 16.33 16.06
C VAL A 152 6.17 17.62 15.34
N ASP A 153 7.08 17.49 14.37
CA ASP A 153 7.35 18.50 13.35
C ASP A 153 6.63 18.14 12.05
N ALA A 154 6.02 19.13 11.40
CA ALA A 154 5.46 18.95 10.07
C ALA A 154 6.58 18.66 9.06
N ALA A 155 6.35 17.69 8.17
CA ALA A 155 7.27 17.33 7.11
C ALA A 155 6.61 17.54 5.74
N GLU A 156 7.38 18.10 4.80
CA GLU A 156 6.90 18.27 3.42
C GLU A 156 6.90 16.95 2.66
N SER A 157 5.91 16.80 1.79
CA SER A 157 5.80 15.67 0.87
C SER A 157 5.66 16.18 -0.56
N ILE A 158 6.26 15.47 -1.51
CA ILE A 158 6.00 15.71 -2.93
C ILE A 158 4.54 15.45 -3.30
N ASP A 159 3.90 14.50 -2.60
CA ASP A 159 2.47 14.22 -2.72
C ASP A 159 1.69 15.18 -1.81
N PRO A 160 0.91 16.11 -2.39
CA PRO A 160 0.20 17.14 -1.62
C PRO A 160 -0.96 16.58 -0.79
N LEU A 161 -1.37 15.32 -1.05
CA LEU A 161 -2.42 14.62 -0.30
C LEU A 161 -1.87 13.81 0.89
N ARG A 162 -0.54 13.85 1.15
CA ARG A 162 0.07 13.26 2.33
C ARG A 162 0.46 14.35 3.31
N ARG A 163 -0.11 14.28 4.52
CA ARG A 163 0.19 15.18 5.64
C ARG A 163 1.13 14.48 6.61
N LEU A 164 2.42 14.69 6.37
CA LEU A 164 3.45 13.98 7.09
C LEU A 164 3.85 14.73 8.36
N SER A 165 4.03 13.98 9.44
CA SER A 165 4.58 14.44 10.70
C SER A 165 5.77 13.58 11.11
N LYS A 166 6.87 14.22 11.50
CA LYS A 166 8.05 13.56 12.06
C LYS A 166 7.95 13.60 13.58
N ILE A 167 8.06 12.48 14.25
CA ILE A 167 8.06 12.41 15.70
C ILE A 167 9.41 12.94 16.21
N VAL A 168 9.36 13.95 17.06
CA VAL A 168 10.51 14.55 17.76
C VAL A 168 10.70 13.88 19.11
N SER A 169 9.63 13.79 19.88
CA SER A 169 9.62 13.13 21.18
C SER A 169 8.26 12.47 21.43
N ALA A 170 8.23 11.43 22.24
CA ALA A 170 7.01 10.74 22.63
C ALA A 170 7.14 10.21 24.07
N LYS A 171 6.08 10.39 24.85
CA LYS A 171 5.88 9.61 26.09
C LYS A 171 5.20 8.31 25.70
N SER A 172 5.97 7.26 25.53
CA SER A 172 5.46 6.00 25.01
C SER A 172 5.38 4.92 26.09
N ILE A 173 4.35 4.09 26.00
CA ILE A 173 4.18 2.91 26.84
C ILE A 173 4.65 1.71 26.01
N PRO A 174 5.73 1.01 26.38
CA PRO A 174 6.15 -0.21 25.70
C PRO A 174 5.07 -1.29 25.85
N ILE A 175 4.68 -1.92 24.74
CA ILE A 175 3.73 -3.03 24.68
C ILE A 175 4.38 -4.34 24.26
N ALA A 176 5.59 -4.28 23.70
CA ALA A 176 6.47 -5.42 23.45
C ALA A 176 7.93 -4.97 23.49
N SER A 177 8.86 -5.89 23.78
CA SER A 177 10.29 -5.60 23.85
C SER A 177 11.15 -6.80 23.41
N GLY A 178 12.43 -6.55 23.09
CA GLY A 178 13.39 -7.57 22.72
C GLY A 178 13.03 -8.33 21.45
N ASP A 179 13.15 -9.67 21.46
CA ASP A 179 12.90 -10.52 20.29
C ASP A 179 11.47 -10.40 19.74
N GLU A 180 10.49 -10.30 20.63
CA GLU A 180 9.09 -10.11 20.27
C GLU A 180 8.90 -8.80 19.51
N ALA A 181 9.45 -7.70 20.01
CA ALA A 181 9.36 -6.40 19.35
C ALA A 181 10.03 -6.43 17.96
N ARG A 182 11.20 -7.07 17.82
CA ARG A 182 11.88 -7.26 16.53
C ARG A 182 11.02 -8.06 15.54
N HIS A 183 10.39 -9.13 16.03
CA HIS A 183 9.49 -9.95 15.20
C HIS A 183 8.26 -9.16 14.72
N LEU A 184 7.62 -8.41 15.61
CA LEU A 184 6.48 -7.54 15.26
C LEU A 184 6.87 -6.43 14.30
N ALA A 185 8.03 -5.80 14.47
CA ALA A 185 8.54 -4.80 13.54
C ALA A 185 8.79 -5.39 12.15
N ALA A 186 9.35 -6.61 12.06
CA ALA A 186 9.54 -7.30 10.79
C ALA A 186 8.20 -7.66 10.11
N LYS A 187 7.20 -8.11 10.88
CA LYS A 187 5.83 -8.35 10.36
C LYS A 187 5.18 -7.05 9.87
N ALA A 188 5.29 -5.97 10.62
CA ALA A 188 4.79 -4.65 10.23
C ALA A 188 5.44 -4.16 8.93
N ALA A 189 6.77 -4.28 8.82
CA ALA A 189 7.51 -3.93 7.60
C ALA A 189 7.06 -4.77 6.39
N SER A 190 6.81 -6.06 6.56
CA SER A 190 6.34 -6.93 5.48
C SER A 190 4.92 -6.58 5.05
N LYS A 191 4.00 -6.35 5.99
CA LYS A 191 2.63 -5.91 5.68
C LYS A 191 2.62 -4.54 5.00
N GLY A 192 3.34 -3.56 5.54
CA GLY A 192 3.42 -2.22 4.96
C GLY A 192 3.98 -2.22 3.55
N ALA A 193 5.06 -2.98 3.30
CA ALA A 193 5.66 -3.12 1.98
C ALA A 193 4.72 -3.82 0.98
N LEU A 194 4.04 -4.91 1.40
CA LEU A 194 3.10 -5.64 0.56
C LEU A 194 1.92 -4.77 0.13
N PHE A 195 1.26 -4.12 1.08
CA PHE A 195 0.06 -3.34 0.77
C PHE A 195 0.37 -2.05 0.02
N THR A 196 1.54 -1.44 0.28
CA THR A 196 2.05 -0.34 -0.56
C THR A 196 2.37 -0.82 -1.98
N ALA A 197 2.86 -2.06 -2.17
CA ALA A 197 3.04 -2.63 -3.51
C ALA A 197 1.70 -2.78 -4.25
N ALA A 198 0.64 -3.22 -3.55
CA ALA A 198 -0.70 -3.29 -4.14
C ALA A 198 -1.27 -1.89 -4.48
N GLU A 199 -1.08 -0.90 -3.62
CA GLU A 199 -1.47 0.49 -3.90
C GLU A 199 -0.75 1.03 -5.14
N LEU A 200 0.55 0.71 -5.32
CA LEU A 200 1.31 1.08 -6.52
C LEU A 200 0.77 0.43 -7.80
N LEU A 201 0.25 -0.82 -7.75
CA LEU A 201 -0.45 -1.44 -8.89
C LEU A 201 -1.71 -0.66 -9.27
N GLY A 202 -2.51 -0.26 -8.29
CA GLY A 202 -3.70 0.55 -8.51
C GLY A 202 -3.39 1.90 -9.16
N LEU A 203 -2.38 2.61 -8.66
CA LEU A 203 -1.90 3.87 -9.23
C LEU A 203 -1.43 3.70 -10.69
N ALA A 204 -0.70 2.62 -10.97
CA ALA A 204 -0.25 2.30 -12.33
C ALA A 204 -1.44 2.07 -13.27
N ALA A 205 -2.43 1.28 -12.83
CA ALA A 205 -3.65 1.01 -13.59
C ALA A 205 -4.42 2.31 -13.91
N ALA A 206 -4.62 3.17 -12.91
CA ALA A 206 -5.29 4.46 -13.07
C ALA A 206 -4.59 5.35 -14.11
N MET A 207 -3.26 5.50 -14.03
CA MET A 207 -2.50 6.32 -14.97
C MET A 207 -2.53 5.76 -16.40
N ILE A 208 -2.55 4.43 -16.56
CA ILE A 208 -2.71 3.78 -17.87
C ILE A 208 -4.11 4.06 -18.44
N ASP A 209 -5.17 3.93 -17.63
CA ASP A 209 -6.54 4.20 -18.07
C ASP A 209 -6.76 5.69 -18.39
N MET A 210 -6.24 6.61 -17.57
CA MET A 210 -6.25 8.05 -17.87
C MET A 210 -5.58 8.34 -19.22
N SER A 211 -4.40 7.74 -19.44
CA SER A 211 -3.64 7.92 -20.67
C SER A 211 -4.36 7.33 -21.88
N LYS A 212 -4.97 6.15 -21.73
CA LYS A 212 -5.78 5.50 -22.77
C LYS A 212 -6.95 6.39 -23.18
N ASN A 213 -7.67 6.95 -22.23
CA ASN A 213 -8.79 7.85 -22.51
C ASN A 213 -8.29 9.11 -23.24
N TYR A 214 -7.22 9.73 -22.74
CA TYR A 214 -6.64 10.92 -23.34
C TYR A 214 -6.22 10.71 -24.80
N VAL A 215 -5.51 9.62 -25.13
CA VAL A 215 -4.98 9.39 -26.50
C VAL A 215 -6.07 9.04 -27.51
N VAL A 216 -7.24 8.58 -27.06
CA VAL A 216 -8.41 8.34 -27.92
C VAL A 216 -9.11 9.64 -28.28
N GLU A 217 -9.17 10.60 -27.34
CA GLU A 217 -9.84 11.88 -27.52
C GLU A 217 -8.95 12.93 -28.20
N ARG A 218 -7.67 12.99 -27.84
CA ARG A 218 -6.72 13.99 -28.32
C ARG A 218 -6.39 13.76 -29.79
N LYS A 219 -6.60 14.78 -30.62
CA LYS A 219 -6.29 14.75 -32.05
C LYS A 219 -5.08 15.61 -32.38
N GLN A 220 -4.18 15.09 -33.20
CA GLN A 220 -3.07 15.80 -33.84
C GLN A 220 -2.90 15.25 -35.26
N PHE A 221 -2.44 16.08 -36.19
CA PHE A 221 -2.28 15.70 -37.61
C PHE A 221 -3.55 15.09 -38.26
N GLY A 222 -4.73 15.53 -37.76
CA GLY A 222 -6.02 15.10 -38.30
C GLY A 222 -6.57 13.80 -37.75
N VAL A 223 -5.85 13.09 -36.88
CA VAL A 223 -6.25 11.80 -36.29
C VAL A 223 -6.07 11.77 -34.77
N ALA A 224 -6.72 10.82 -34.09
CA ALA A 224 -6.48 10.57 -32.68
C ALA A 224 -5.02 10.13 -32.46
N ILE A 225 -4.34 10.68 -31.45
CA ILE A 225 -2.91 10.38 -31.23
C ILE A 225 -2.67 8.91 -30.83
N GLY A 226 -3.68 8.22 -30.28
CA GLY A 226 -3.65 6.78 -30.04
C GLY A 226 -3.55 5.91 -31.31
N THR A 227 -3.69 6.47 -32.51
CA THR A 227 -3.46 5.74 -33.76
C THR A 227 -1.96 5.55 -34.06
N PHE A 228 -1.10 6.41 -33.51
CA PHE A 228 0.35 6.34 -33.74
C PHE A 228 0.99 5.17 -32.97
N GLN A 229 1.82 4.40 -33.68
CA GLN A 229 2.47 3.20 -33.10
C GLN A 229 3.35 3.54 -31.89
N ALA A 230 4.09 4.66 -31.93
CA ALA A 230 4.92 5.09 -30.81
C ALA A 230 4.10 5.26 -29.51
N VAL A 231 2.91 5.88 -29.59
CA VAL A 231 1.99 6.05 -28.46
C VAL A 231 1.49 4.70 -27.96
N LYS A 232 1.10 3.80 -28.88
CA LYS A 232 0.66 2.44 -28.52
C LYS A 232 1.76 1.66 -27.81
N HIS A 233 3.01 1.77 -28.24
CA HIS A 233 4.14 1.06 -27.62
C HIS A 233 4.40 1.53 -26.18
N HIS A 234 4.31 2.82 -25.89
CA HIS A 234 4.43 3.31 -24.50
C HIS A 234 3.36 2.70 -23.60
N LEU A 235 2.10 2.75 -23.99
CA LEU A 235 0.99 2.24 -23.17
C LEU A 235 0.99 0.71 -23.07
N SER A 236 1.29 -0.01 -24.16
CA SER A 236 1.35 -1.48 -24.11
C SER A 236 2.51 -1.98 -23.25
N THR A 237 3.66 -1.28 -23.26
CA THR A 237 4.79 -1.61 -22.37
C THR A 237 4.42 -1.40 -20.90
N ALA A 238 3.79 -0.26 -20.58
CA ALA A 238 3.35 0.02 -19.22
C ALA A 238 2.31 -1.00 -18.73
N PHE A 239 1.32 -1.33 -19.58
CA PHE A 239 0.31 -2.33 -19.28
C PHE A 239 0.92 -3.72 -19.07
N THR A 240 1.86 -4.14 -19.93
CA THR A 240 2.54 -5.43 -19.79
C THR A 240 3.29 -5.51 -18.46
N LYS A 241 4.04 -4.48 -18.07
CA LYS A 241 4.75 -4.46 -16.78
C LYS A 241 3.80 -4.54 -15.60
N LEU A 242 2.67 -3.84 -15.65
CA LEU A 242 1.63 -3.90 -14.63
C LEU A 242 1.08 -5.33 -14.49
N GLU A 243 0.68 -5.95 -15.61
CA GLU A 243 0.10 -7.29 -15.59
C GLU A 243 1.09 -8.37 -15.14
N PHE A 244 2.39 -8.21 -15.40
CA PHE A 244 3.42 -9.10 -14.84
C PHE A 244 3.70 -8.85 -13.36
N ALA A 245 3.50 -7.64 -12.84
CA ALA A 245 3.71 -7.32 -11.43
C ALA A 245 2.56 -7.84 -10.54
N ARG A 246 1.33 -7.90 -11.02
CA ARG A 246 0.16 -8.37 -10.25
C ARG A 246 0.34 -9.75 -9.63
N PRO A 247 0.64 -10.80 -10.37
CA PRO A 247 0.79 -12.14 -9.79
C PRO A 247 1.94 -12.21 -8.78
N VAL A 248 2.96 -11.36 -8.91
CA VAL A 248 4.07 -11.27 -7.94
C VAL A 248 3.57 -10.72 -6.61
N VAL A 249 2.72 -9.68 -6.63
CA VAL A 249 2.11 -9.10 -5.43
C VAL A 249 1.12 -10.08 -4.80
N TYR A 250 0.26 -10.72 -5.59
CA TYR A 250 -0.73 -11.69 -5.09
C TYR A 250 -0.07 -12.92 -4.48
N ARG A 251 1.01 -13.42 -5.10
CA ARG A 251 1.82 -14.49 -4.51
C ARG A 251 2.41 -14.08 -3.16
N ALA A 252 2.95 -12.86 -3.05
CA ALA A 252 3.50 -12.38 -1.79
C ALA A 252 2.43 -12.29 -0.70
N ALA A 253 1.20 -11.90 -1.05
CA ALA A 253 0.06 -11.88 -0.13
C ALA A 253 -0.30 -13.28 0.38
N ALA A 254 -0.38 -14.26 -0.51
CA ALA A 254 -0.66 -15.65 -0.15
C ALA A 254 0.43 -16.23 0.77
N THR A 255 1.71 -16.04 0.44
CA THR A 255 2.81 -16.54 1.28
C THR A 255 2.89 -15.86 2.64
N LEU A 256 2.53 -14.57 2.73
CA LEU A 256 2.48 -13.86 4.01
C LEU A 256 1.29 -14.33 4.87
N SER A 257 0.19 -14.76 4.26
CA SER A 257 -0.96 -15.36 4.96
C SER A 257 -0.62 -16.75 5.50
N ASP A 258 0.16 -17.54 4.76
CA ASP A 258 0.58 -18.89 5.15
C ASP A 258 1.75 -18.90 6.17
N ASP A 259 2.24 -17.72 6.60
CA ASP A 259 3.43 -17.54 7.45
C ASP A 259 4.67 -18.29 6.91
N ASP A 260 4.83 -18.29 5.58
CA ASP A 260 5.92 -18.95 4.87
C ASP A 260 7.27 -18.30 5.23
N GLU A 261 8.30 -19.11 5.46
CA GLU A 261 9.65 -18.64 5.80
C GLU A 261 10.27 -17.71 4.73
N HIS A 262 9.80 -17.81 3.49
CA HIS A 262 10.22 -16.99 2.36
C HIS A 262 9.30 -15.77 2.12
N ALA A 263 8.25 -15.57 2.92
CA ALA A 263 7.27 -14.50 2.72
C ALA A 263 7.94 -13.11 2.61
N ALA A 264 8.92 -12.83 3.46
CA ALA A 264 9.66 -11.56 3.43
C ALA A 264 10.45 -11.34 2.12
N LEU A 265 10.92 -12.43 1.49
CA LEU A 265 11.59 -12.39 0.19
C LEU A 265 10.58 -12.13 -0.93
N HIS A 266 9.43 -12.82 -0.89
CA HIS A 266 8.35 -12.60 -1.85
C HIS A 266 7.79 -11.18 -1.78
N VAL A 267 7.63 -10.62 -0.58
CA VAL A 267 7.25 -9.22 -0.38
C VAL A 267 8.29 -8.26 -0.95
N ALA A 268 9.59 -8.54 -0.75
CA ALA A 268 10.64 -7.71 -1.33
C ALA A 268 10.56 -7.70 -2.88
N HIS A 269 10.36 -8.86 -3.50
CA HIS A 269 10.17 -8.99 -4.94
C HIS A 269 8.90 -8.26 -5.42
N ALA A 270 7.79 -8.38 -4.69
CA ALA A 270 6.54 -7.68 -4.98
C ALA A 270 6.72 -6.15 -4.98
N LYS A 271 7.41 -5.61 -3.95
CA LYS A 271 7.66 -4.16 -3.84
C LYS A 271 8.53 -3.64 -4.98
N ILE A 272 9.54 -4.41 -5.42
CA ILE A 272 10.37 -4.07 -6.60
C ILE A 272 9.51 -4.07 -7.86
N ALA A 273 8.77 -5.17 -8.12
CA ALA A 273 8.00 -5.33 -9.35
C ALA A 273 6.90 -4.26 -9.49
N ALA A 274 6.13 -4.03 -8.42
CA ALA A 274 5.08 -3.02 -8.40
C ALA A 274 5.64 -1.60 -8.51
N GLY A 275 6.74 -1.30 -7.82
CA GLY A 275 7.42 0.00 -7.91
C GLY A 275 7.93 0.30 -9.32
N ASP A 276 8.61 -0.67 -9.96
CA ASP A 276 9.11 -0.53 -11.32
C ASP A 276 7.96 -0.40 -12.34
N ALA A 277 6.84 -1.11 -12.14
CA ALA A 277 5.66 -0.98 -12.98
C ALA A 277 4.99 0.40 -12.84
N ALA A 278 4.83 0.89 -11.61
CA ALA A 278 4.20 2.18 -11.35
C ALA A 278 5.03 3.36 -11.86
N ILE A 279 6.36 3.34 -11.67
CA ILE A 279 7.25 4.35 -12.24
C ILE A 279 7.16 4.35 -13.76
N ASN A 280 7.20 3.17 -14.41
CA ASN A 280 7.10 3.08 -15.86
C ASN A 280 5.73 3.55 -16.38
N ALA A 281 4.64 3.28 -15.66
CA ALA A 281 3.31 3.79 -16.00
C ALA A 281 3.26 5.33 -15.90
N ALA A 282 3.86 5.92 -14.85
CA ALA A 282 3.96 7.37 -14.70
C ALA A 282 4.75 8.02 -15.84
N GLU A 283 5.91 7.48 -16.20
CA GLU A 283 6.74 7.97 -17.30
C GLU A 283 6.03 7.85 -18.66
N ALA A 284 5.38 6.70 -18.93
CA ALA A 284 4.61 6.50 -20.13
C ALA A 284 3.42 7.47 -20.21
N ALA A 285 2.72 7.67 -19.09
CA ALA A 285 1.59 8.60 -19.01
C ALA A 285 2.01 10.04 -19.30
N ILE A 286 3.10 10.53 -18.68
CA ILE A 286 3.65 11.86 -18.99
C ILE A 286 3.98 11.96 -20.47
N GLN A 287 4.68 10.97 -21.02
CA GLN A 287 5.13 10.99 -22.41
C GLN A 287 3.96 11.10 -23.39
N VAL A 288 2.89 10.32 -23.17
CA VAL A 288 1.74 10.33 -24.10
C VAL A 288 0.81 11.53 -23.95
N HIS A 289 0.78 12.15 -22.75
CA HIS A 289 0.08 13.43 -22.57
C HIS A 289 0.85 14.61 -23.16
N GLY A 290 2.18 14.49 -23.32
CA GLY A 290 3.02 15.58 -23.81
C GLY A 290 3.04 16.78 -22.85
N GLY A 291 3.02 18.00 -23.37
CA GLY A 291 3.15 19.22 -22.57
C GLY A 291 2.14 19.34 -21.42
N ILE A 292 0.89 18.92 -21.61
CA ILE A 292 -0.15 18.99 -20.57
C ILE A 292 0.16 18.04 -19.39
N GLY A 293 0.87 16.92 -19.64
CA GLY A 293 1.26 15.98 -18.59
C GLY A 293 2.20 16.57 -17.53
N TYR A 294 2.84 17.70 -17.81
CA TYR A 294 3.69 18.44 -16.86
C TYR A 294 2.97 19.57 -16.13
N THR A 295 1.69 19.80 -16.43
CA THR A 295 0.93 20.89 -15.85
C THR A 295 -0.01 20.42 -14.76
N PHE A 296 -0.46 21.35 -13.91
CA PHE A 296 -1.50 21.08 -12.92
C PHE A 296 -2.92 21.01 -13.51
N GLU A 297 -3.07 21.24 -14.83
CA GLU A 297 -4.35 21.12 -15.52
C GLU A 297 -4.76 19.65 -15.71
N ALA A 298 -3.79 18.74 -15.82
CA ALA A 298 -4.04 17.32 -15.89
C ALA A 298 -3.94 16.68 -14.50
N ASP A 299 -4.94 15.90 -14.09
CA ASP A 299 -4.97 15.21 -12.79
C ASP A 299 -3.84 14.18 -12.62
N LEU A 300 -3.19 13.82 -13.71
CA LEU A 300 -2.07 12.89 -13.74
C LEU A 300 -1.00 13.21 -12.71
N HIS A 301 -0.72 14.50 -12.44
CA HIS A 301 0.30 14.90 -11.47
C HIS A 301 0.05 14.40 -10.04
N LEU A 302 -1.23 14.21 -9.64
CA LEU A 302 -1.58 13.70 -8.31
C LEU A 302 -1.14 12.23 -8.17
N PHE A 303 -1.44 11.43 -9.18
CA PHE A 303 -1.09 10.00 -9.22
C PHE A 303 0.43 9.79 -9.30
N MET A 304 1.10 10.54 -10.17
CA MET A 304 2.57 10.46 -10.31
C MET A 304 3.29 10.80 -9.01
N LYS A 305 2.92 11.91 -8.37
CA LYS A 305 3.52 12.33 -7.11
C LYS A 305 3.29 11.31 -5.99
N ARG A 306 2.10 10.68 -5.96
CA ARG A 306 1.81 9.58 -5.07
C ARG A 306 2.73 8.39 -5.34
N VAL A 307 2.94 7.98 -6.60
CA VAL A 307 3.89 6.91 -6.95
C VAL A 307 5.28 7.21 -6.41
N TRP A 308 5.80 8.43 -6.67
CA TRP A 308 7.14 8.81 -6.21
C TRP A 308 7.26 8.81 -4.68
N ALA A 309 6.23 9.23 -3.98
CA ALA A 309 6.20 9.19 -2.52
C ALA A 309 6.17 7.74 -1.98
N LEU A 310 5.36 6.86 -2.59
CA LEU A 310 5.15 5.50 -2.10
C LEU A 310 6.28 4.53 -2.46
N THR A 311 7.05 4.80 -3.52
CA THR A 311 8.18 3.93 -3.91
C THR A 311 9.27 3.87 -2.85
N GLY A 312 9.44 4.93 -2.04
CA GLY A 312 10.38 4.97 -0.91
C GLY A 312 9.81 4.41 0.41
N LEU A 313 8.49 4.24 0.50
CA LEU A 313 7.83 3.85 1.74
C LEU A 313 8.02 2.36 2.04
N TRP A 314 8.20 2.00 3.32
CA TRP A 314 8.44 0.63 3.77
C TRP A 314 9.64 -0.04 3.10
N GLY A 315 10.66 0.74 2.82
CA GLY A 315 11.88 0.38 2.09
C GLY A 315 11.81 0.77 0.62
N ASP A 316 12.89 1.37 0.16
CA ASP A 316 13.08 1.73 -1.24
C ASP A 316 13.48 0.51 -2.09
N ARG A 317 13.61 0.73 -3.40
CA ARG A 317 14.02 -0.31 -4.35
C ARG A 317 15.34 -0.97 -3.96
N ASN A 318 16.34 -0.19 -3.51
CA ASN A 318 17.67 -0.71 -3.16
C ASN A 318 17.62 -1.54 -1.89
N TYR A 319 16.83 -1.15 -0.89
CA TYR A 319 16.59 -1.93 0.31
C TYR A 319 16.03 -3.32 -0.04
N HIS A 320 15.03 -3.39 -0.91
CA HIS A 320 14.41 -4.66 -1.30
C HIS A 320 15.31 -5.49 -2.22
N ILE A 321 16.06 -4.88 -3.15
CA ILE A 321 17.07 -5.59 -3.95
C ILE A 321 18.11 -6.23 -3.04
N ASN A 322 18.64 -5.50 -2.06
CA ASN A 322 19.63 -6.05 -1.13
C ASN A 322 19.10 -7.25 -0.33
N LYS A 323 17.78 -7.28 -0.01
CA LYS A 323 17.15 -8.47 0.60
C LYS A 323 17.15 -9.66 -0.35
N VAL A 324 16.78 -9.46 -1.61
CA VAL A 324 16.75 -10.49 -2.64
C VAL A 324 18.16 -11.01 -2.90
N ASP A 325 19.13 -10.13 -3.09
CA ASP A 325 20.53 -10.47 -3.36
C ASP A 325 21.13 -11.32 -2.24
N ARG A 326 20.91 -10.93 -0.98
CA ARG A 326 21.37 -11.73 0.16
C ARG A 326 20.76 -13.14 0.16
N ALA A 327 19.47 -13.26 -0.08
CA ALA A 327 18.81 -14.57 -0.13
C ALA A 327 19.36 -15.45 -1.27
N VAL A 328 19.65 -14.86 -2.43
CA VAL A 328 20.17 -15.57 -3.61
C VAL A 328 21.64 -15.97 -3.43
N PHE A 329 22.50 -15.04 -2.98
CA PHE A 329 23.95 -15.23 -2.95
C PHE A 329 24.45 -15.91 -1.66
N ASP A 330 23.77 -15.76 -0.53
CA ASP A 330 24.12 -16.45 0.73
C ASP A 330 23.86 -17.95 0.70
N ARG A 331 23.33 -18.49 -0.41
CA ARG A 331 23.01 -19.91 -0.63
C ARG A 331 22.19 -20.56 0.49
N ARG A 332 21.53 -19.78 1.32
CA ARG A 332 20.68 -20.25 2.41
C ARG A 332 19.31 -20.72 1.93
N SER A 333 18.87 -20.20 0.79
CA SER A 333 17.60 -20.57 0.18
C SER A 333 17.83 -21.56 -0.95
N LYS A 334 17.05 -22.65 -0.98
CA LYS A 334 16.99 -23.53 -2.13
C LYS A 334 16.28 -22.79 -3.25
N LEU A 335 17.03 -22.43 -4.29
CA LEU A 335 16.48 -21.75 -5.47
C LEU A 335 16.04 -22.78 -6.50
N GLY A 336 14.93 -22.52 -7.18
CA GLY A 336 14.47 -23.32 -8.30
C GLY A 336 12.95 -23.55 -8.29
N PRO A 337 12.41 -24.11 -9.39
CA PRO A 337 10.96 -24.31 -9.55
C PRO A 337 10.34 -25.19 -8.46
N ALA A 338 11.10 -26.19 -7.99
CA ALA A 338 10.64 -27.14 -6.96
C ALA A 338 10.42 -26.49 -5.58
N THR A 339 11.00 -25.32 -5.31
CA THR A 339 10.89 -24.63 -4.01
C THR A 339 9.98 -23.42 -4.07
N THR A 340 9.57 -23.00 -5.25
CA THR A 340 8.77 -21.78 -5.47
C THR A 340 7.38 -21.87 -4.87
N PHE A 341 6.83 -23.08 -4.71
CA PHE A 341 5.45 -23.33 -4.26
C PHE A 341 5.37 -24.34 -3.09
N GLN A 342 6.48 -24.64 -2.44
CA GLN A 342 6.46 -25.49 -1.24
C GLN A 342 6.20 -24.62 -0.01
N SER A 343 5.11 -24.90 0.70
CA SER A 343 4.94 -24.44 2.07
C SER A 343 5.85 -25.25 3.00
N ALA A 344 6.36 -24.65 4.06
CA ALA A 344 7.28 -25.28 5.03
C ALA A 344 6.75 -26.59 5.68
N GLY A 345 5.46 -26.90 5.51
CA GLY A 345 4.82 -28.10 6.07
C GLY A 345 4.98 -29.41 5.31
N ASN A 346 5.58 -29.43 4.09
CA ASN A 346 5.66 -30.64 3.24
C ASN A 346 7.09 -31.19 3.04
N ALA A 347 8.03 -30.88 3.92
CA ALA A 347 9.42 -31.36 3.82
C ALA A 347 9.66 -32.74 4.47
N GLU A 348 8.63 -33.43 4.98
CA GLU A 348 8.77 -34.80 5.49
C GLU A 348 8.04 -35.78 4.56
N GLY A 349 8.78 -36.42 3.69
CA GLY A 349 8.37 -37.63 2.97
C GLY A 349 8.72 -37.66 1.50
N HIS A 350 9.99 -37.90 1.17
CA HIS A 350 10.45 -38.89 0.15
C HIS A 350 11.96 -39.09 0.28
#